data_2e19c65e2a53aa471a67ff9b2eadae8b
#
_entry.id   2e19c65e2a53aa471a67ff9b2eadae8b
#
_cell.length_a   1.000
_cell.length_b   1.000
_cell.length_c   1.000
_cell.angle_alpha   90.00
_cell.angle_beta   90.00
_cell.angle_gamma   90.00
#
_symmetry.space_group_name_H-M   'P 1'
#
loop_
_entity.id
_entity.type
_entity.pdbx_description
1 polymer ?
#
loop_
_entity_poly.entity_id
_entity_poly.type
_entity_poly.pdbx_seq_one_letter_code
_entity_poly.pdbx_strand_id
1 'polypeptide(L)'
;MHRGSSSALAVIFALLMLTPVASAGSAVGLYEKISLSEHDLGLNGAAVDPLGEWAIVFGADSYLELVRVSNPNDRVELIWNGGEDLTYGDFHPGGQTALIVGSEGQVLRYAREDYSVTDAGGDLEFNQIRLTAVAWNSGGSWAYIGGSDGWLWRMRAAADGGAEVHLIQGRGASDITGIDCHPSVMACVVTSLVDGIGIIDRDHTLYWLGGTGYPWSDVVCPTSEMTECVAVSADRNIARVTLNADVASTSDVRLVQVTDVEGYFTGISHQSDDRSLIYVAPFGLIEHDLSLNSSFPWLENSDAVEYDTGVSGSRIVATWSTDRDSGWILTDRGELAHYHPPYSNALGGVLEVWVLIAIPAVTLLVLLSFALSLSPGLQQRFTLRFGTAEEKRAARRKERRKKGK
;
A
#
# COMPACT_ATOMS: atom_id res chain seq x y z
N MET A 1 -62.86 -5.00 2.60
CA MET A 1 -62.05 -3.79 2.84
C MET A 1 -60.61 -4.21 3.16
N HIS A 2 -59.78 -4.50 2.10
CA HIS A 2 -58.39 -4.98 2.25
C HIS A 2 -57.44 -4.24 1.28
N ARG A 3 -57.49 -2.91 1.24
CA ARG A 3 -56.62 -2.11 0.36
C ARG A 3 -55.53 -1.29 1.07
N GLY A 4 -55.41 -1.39 2.41
CA GLY A 4 -54.47 -0.55 3.17
C GLY A 4 -53.09 -1.19 3.47
N SER A 5 -52.95 -2.53 3.36
CA SER A 5 -51.70 -3.19 3.81
C SER A 5 -50.59 -3.21 2.76
N SER A 6 -50.93 -3.18 1.46
CA SER A 6 -49.94 -3.22 0.39
C SER A 6 -49.13 -1.92 0.24
N SER A 7 -49.75 -0.77 0.57
CA SER A 7 -49.06 0.54 0.43
C SER A 7 -47.98 0.76 1.51
N ALA A 8 -48.20 0.26 2.72
CA ALA A 8 -47.23 0.41 3.81
C ALA A 8 -45.98 -0.47 3.58
N LEU A 9 -46.18 -1.69 3.05
CA LEU A 9 -45.05 -2.59 2.71
C LEU A 9 -44.21 -2.03 1.57
N ALA A 10 -44.82 -1.41 0.55
CA ALA A 10 -44.14 -0.77 -0.56
C ALA A 10 -43.26 0.44 -0.13
N VAL A 11 -43.77 1.24 0.83
CA VAL A 11 -43.02 2.37 1.38
C VAL A 11 -41.84 1.91 2.22
N ILE A 12 -41.98 0.84 3.02
CA ILE A 12 -40.86 0.27 3.79
C ILE A 12 -39.81 -0.31 2.86
N PHE A 13 -40.19 -0.99 1.77
CA PHE A 13 -39.29 -1.53 0.78
C PHE A 13 -38.58 -0.43 -0.01
N ALA A 14 -39.26 0.65 -0.34
CA ALA A 14 -38.65 1.82 -1.00
C ALA A 14 -37.67 2.55 -0.08
N LEU A 15 -37.94 2.65 1.22
CA LEU A 15 -37.01 3.23 2.21
C LEU A 15 -35.80 2.34 2.45
N LEU A 16 -35.92 1.01 2.38
CA LEU A 16 -34.80 0.08 2.48
C LEU A 16 -33.89 0.11 1.20
N MET A 17 -34.47 0.43 0.03
CA MET A 17 -33.75 0.57 -1.22
C MET A 17 -33.04 1.95 -1.35
N LEU A 18 -33.36 2.91 -0.51
CA LEU A 18 -32.76 4.24 -0.43
C LEU A 18 -31.59 4.31 0.57
N THR A 19 -31.21 3.17 1.20
CA THR A 19 -29.92 3.15 1.92
C THR A 19 -28.84 3.35 0.87
N PRO A 20 -28.02 4.43 0.95
CA PRO A 20 -26.86 4.54 0.10
C PRO A 20 -26.03 3.27 0.32
N VAL A 21 -25.74 2.56 -0.74
CA VAL A 21 -24.65 1.58 -0.72
C VAL A 21 -23.43 2.47 -0.46
N ALA A 22 -22.93 2.48 0.76
CA ALA A 22 -21.64 3.08 1.03
C ALA A 22 -20.66 2.32 0.14
N SER A 23 -20.25 2.90 -0.96
CA SER A 23 -19.06 2.43 -1.66
C SER A 23 -17.95 2.58 -0.63
N ALA A 24 -17.23 1.51 -0.36
CA ALA A 24 -16.00 1.60 0.40
C ALA A 24 -15.06 2.46 -0.47
N GLY A 25 -14.92 3.72 -0.13
CA GLY A 25 -13.92 4.61 -0.73
C GLY A 25 -12.53 4.26 -0.23
N SER A 26 -11.52 4.94 -0.75
CA SER A 26 -10.13 4.81 -0.32
C SER A 26 -9.98 4.96 1.21
N ALA A 27 -9.09 4.17 1.79
CA ALA A 27 -8.77 4.24 3.21
C ALA A 27 -8.04 5.54 3.58
N VAL A 28 -7.33 6.13 2.62
CA VAL A 28 -6.59 7.39 2.76
C VAL A 28 -6.98 8.39 1.69
N GLY A 29 -6.73 9.67 1.98
CA GLY A 29 -6.84 10.78 1.03
C GLY A 29 -5.50 11.42 0.76
N LEU A 30 -5.43 12.24 -0.30
CA LEU A 30 -4.27 13.05 -0.67
C LEU A 30 -4.51 14.50 -0.26
N TYR A 31 -3.57 15.12 0.44
CA TYR A 31 -3.80 16.44 1.05
C TYR A 31 -2.77 17.49 0.68
N GLU A 32 -1.51 17.17 0.73
CA GLU A 32 -0.42 18.09 0.46
C GLU A 32 0.35 17.64 -0.76
N LYS A 33 0.75 18.58 -1.61
CA LYS A 33 1.60 18.33 -2.76
C LYS A 33 2.87 19.18 -2.67
N ILE A 34 4.01 18.54 -2.84
CA ILE A 34 5.33 19.15 -2.97
C ILE A 34 5.90 18.74 -4.31
N SER A 35 6.45 19.67 -5.07
CA SER A 35 7.17 19.38 -6.31
C SER A 35 8.66 19.50 -6.09
N LEU A 36 9.42 18.47 -6.44
CA LEU A 36 10.88 18.49 -6.38
C LEU A 36 11.47 19.38 -7.48
N SER A 37 10.78 19.50 -8.61
CA SER A 37 11.18 20.32 -9.76
C SER A 37 9.97 20.89 -10.48
N GLU A 38 10.19 21.93 -11.30
CA GLU A 38 9.20 22.42 -12.27
C GLU A 38 9.15 21.55 -13.55
N HIS A 39 10.14 20.68 -13.74
CA HIS A 39 10.26 19.78 -14.89
C HIS A 39 10.08 18.33 -14.50
N ASP A 40 9.71 17.50 -15.46
CA ASP A 40 9.69 16.06 -15.30
C ASP A 40 11.11 15.54 -15.03
N LEU A 41 11.29 14.87 -13.89
CA LEU A 41 12.60 14.37 -13.45
C LEU A 41 12.88 12.95 -13.92
N GLY A 42 11.88 12.25 -14.48
CA GLY A 42 12.04 10.85 -14.88
C GLY A 42 12.47 9.96 -13.72
N LEU A 43 11.87 10.12 -12.54
CA LEU A 43 12.27 9.36 -11.37
C LEU A 43 11.97 7.87 -11.51
N ASN A 44 12.87 7.05 -11.01
CA ASN A 44 12.75 5.60 -11.00
C ASN A 44 12.45 5.02 -9.61
N GLY A 45 12.78 5.74 -8.54
CA GLY A 45 12.52 5.26 -7.19
C GLY A 45 13.08 6.13 -6.08
N ALA A 46 12.97 5.62 -4.87
CA ALA A 46 13.64 6.16 -3.69
C ALA A 46 14.03 5.01 -2.74
N ALA A 47 15.16 5.18 -2.05
CA ALA A 47 15.60 4.32 -0.98
C ALA A 47 15.51 5.07 0.35
N VAL A 48 14.83 4.49 1.34
CA VAL A 48 14.69 5.10 2.68
C VAL A 48 15.75 4.53 3.62
N ASP A 49 16.37 5.38 4.43
CA ASP A 49 17.36 4.93 5.39
C ASP A 49 16.72 4.07 6.52
N PRO A 50 17.46 3.15 7.14
CA PRO A 50 16.91 2.27 8.19
C PRO A 50 16.40 3.01 9.44
N LEU A 51 16.75 4.30 9.60
CA LEU A 51 16.26 5.14 10.69
C LEU A 51 14.96 5.86 10.32
N GLY A 52 14.55 5.82 9.05
CA GLY A 52 13.39 6.54 8.56
C GLY A 52 13.54 8.06 8.59
N GLU A 53 14.77 8.57 8.51
CA GLU A 53 15.02 10.01 8.56
C GLU A 53 15.15 10.61 7.16
N TRP A 54 15.78 9.89 6.25
CA TRP A 54 16.10 10.35 4.90
C TRP A 54 15.74 9.32 3.83
N ALA A 55 15.35 9.81 2.67
CA ALA A 55 15.19 9.04 1.46
C ALA A 55 16.13 9.59 0.37
N ILE A 56 16.89 8.74 -0.30
CA ILE A 56 17.59 9.08 -1.53
C ILE A 56 16.63 8.86 -2.67
N VAL A 57 16.31 9.93 -3.41
CA VAL A 57 15.50 9.90 -4.62
C VAL A 57 16.44 9.87 -5.82
N PHE A 58 16.15 9.02 -6.80
CA PHE A 58 16.99 8.82 -7.97
C PHE A 58 16.16 8.63 -9.24
N GLY A 59 16.76 8.94 -10.39
CA GLY A 59 16.05 8.90 -11.67
C GLY A 59 16.94 9.05 -12.91
N ALA A 60 16.34 9.56 -13.97
CA ALA A 60 16.97 9.81 -15.25
C ALA A 60 18.10 10.82 -15.14
N ASP A 61 19.04 10.79 -16.12
CA ASP A 61 20.15 11.73 -16.23
C ASP A 61 20.96 11.86 -14.93
N SER A 62 21.13 10.74 -14.19
CA SER A 62 21.83 10.69 -12.90
C SER A 62 21.24 11.59 -11.80
N TYR A 63 19.93 11.89 -11.87
CA TYR A 63 19.30 12.67 -10.84
C TYR A 63 19.41 11.99 -9.48
N LEU A 64 19.89 12.75 -8.47
CA LEU A 64 20.06 12.31 -7.09
C LEU A 64 19.74 13.45 -6.13
N GLU A 65 18.85 13.20 -5.19
CA GLU A 65 18.51 14.14 -4.11
C GLU A 65 18.23 13.38 -2.81
N LEU A 66 18.70 13.91 -1.69
CA LEU A 66 18.38 13.42 -0.37
C LEU A 66 17.22 14.25 0.19
N VAL A 67 16.13 13.58 0.53
CA VAL A 67 14.87 14.20 0.97
C VAL A 67 14.57 13.73 2.39
N ARG A 68 14.19 14.66 3.29
CA ARG A 68 13.80 14.28 4.64
C ARG A 68 12.42 13.62 4.64
N VAL A 69 12.33 12.43 5.21
CA VAL A 69 11.11 11.60 5.25
C VAL A 69 9.93 12.36 5.88
N SER A 70 10.15 13.05 7.00
CA SER A 70 9.09 13.76 7.71
C SER A 70 8.71 15.11 7.10
N ASN A 71 9.58 15.72 6.29
CA ASN A 71 9.35 17.01 5.66
C ASN A 71 10.13 17.12 4.34
N PRO A 72 9.54 16.76 3.20
CA PRO A 72 10.22 16.76 1.91
C PRO A 72 10.66 18.14 1.38
N ASN A 73 10.34 19.23 2.07
CA ASN A 73 10.93 20.54 1.77
C ASN A 73 12.37 20.67 2.27
N ASP A 74 12.79 19.84 3.24
CA ASP A 74 14.16 19.75 3.73
C ASP A 74 14.93 18.76 2.87
N ARG A 75 15.79 19.28 1.98
CA ARG A 75 16.45 18.52 0.90
C ARG A 75 17.92 18.86 0.77
N VAL A 76 18.71 17.92 0.32
CA VAL A 76 20.13 18.08 0.01
C VAL A 76 20.38 17.51 -1.39
N GLU A 77 20.84 18.35 -2.29
CA GLU A 77 21.29 17.92 -3.61
C GLU A 77 22.54 17.04 -3.48
N LEU A 78 22.51 15.85 -4.08
CA LEU A 78 23.63 14.96 -4.15
C LEU A 78 24.30 15.10 -5.52
N ILE A 79 25.56 15.53 -5.52
CA ILE A 79 26.26 15.86 -6.78
C ILE A 79 26.92 14.61 -7.35
N TRP A 80 26.45 14.20 -8.52
CA TRP A 80 27.08 13.21 -9.37
C TRP A 80 27.07 13.69 -10.82
N ASN A 81 28.21 13.65 -11.51
CA ASN A 81 28.35 14.15 -12.88
C ASN A 81 28.34 13.00 -13.91
N GLY A 82 27.48 12.03 -13.72
CA GLY A 82 27.18 10.99 -14.71
C GLY A 82 26.20 11.52 -15.78
N GLY A 83 25.55 10.62 -16.45
CA GLY A 83 24.47 10.88 -17.42
C GLY A 83 23.61 9.65 -17.58
N GLU A 84 23.90 8.59 -16.82
CA GLU A 84 23.21 7.32 -16.85
C GLU A 84 21.97 7.38 -15.98
N ASP A 85 20.91 6.67 -16.40
CA ASP A 85 19.70 6.54 -15.61
C ASP A 85 19.98 5.66 -14.38
N LEU A 86 19.66 6.17 -13.20
CA LEU A 86 19.70 5.44 -11.95
C LEU A 86 18.36 4.72 -11.75
N THR A 87 18.40 3.42 -11.46
CA THR A 87 17.23 2.53 -11.55
C THR A 87 16.77 2.03 -10.21
N TYR A 88 17.67 1.79 -9.26
CA TYR A 88 17.35 1.24 -7.94
C TYR A 88 18.39 1.68 -6.90
N GLY A 89 18.02 1.63 -5.63
CA GLY A 89 18.91 1.96 -4.53
C GLY A 89 18.52 1.27 -3.24
N ASP A 90 19.52 0.99 -2.40
CA ASP A 90 19.28 0.44 -1.05
C ASP A 90 20.33 0.93 -0.05
N PHE A 91 19.87 1.21 1.16
CA PHE A 91 20.74 1.59 2.27
C PHE A 91 21.36 0.37 2.94
N HIS A 92 22.63 0.48 3.26
CA HIS A 92 23.26 -0.45 4.18
C HIS A 92 22.49 -0.48 5.52
N PRO A 93 22.30 -1.65 6.15
CA PRO A 93 21.54 -1.76 7.42
C PRO A 93 22.04 -0.84 8.54
N GLY A 94 23.29 -0.41 8.50
CA GLY A 94 23.84 0.58 9.43
C GLY A 94 23.48 2.04 9.12
N GLY A 95 22.77 2.33 8.03
CA GLY A 95 22.27 3.65 7.67
C GLY A 95 23.30 4.70 7.29
N GLN A 96 24.60 4.33 7.23
CA GLN A 96 25.70 5.28 6.96
C GLN A 96 26.06 5.40 5.48
N THR A 97 25.71 4.39 4.70
CA THR A 97 25.99 4.34 3.26
C THR A 97 24.79 3.75 2.53
N ALA A 98 24.67 4.07 1.24
CA ALA A 98 23.74 3.41 0.34
C ALA A 98 24.46 3.04 -0.96
N LEU A 99 23.95 2.05 -1.67
CA LEU A 99 24.28 1.77 -3.05
C LEU A 99 23.12 2.19 -3.93
N ILE A 100 23.46 2.86 -5.04
CA ILE A 100 22.52 3.22 -6.09
C ILE A 100 23.07 2.62 -7.39
N VAL A 101 22.22 1.90 -8.11
CA VAL A 101 22.59 1.23 -9.36
C VAL A 101 21.86 1.83 -10.55
N GLY A 102 22.41 1.66 -11.74
CA GLY A 102 21.85 2.27 -12.93
C GLY A 102 22.20 1.58 -14.25
N SER A 103 21.91 2.27 -15.32
CA SER A 103 22.26 1.86 -16.68
C SER A 103 23.76 1.78 -16.85
N GLU A 104 24.22 1.06 -17.89
CA GLU A 104 25.63 0.92 -18.26
C GLU A 104 26.57 0.40 -17.16
N GLY A 105 26.01 -0.37 -16.20
CA GLY A 105 26.78 -0.94 -15.09
C GLY A 105 27.14 0.05 -13.99
N GLN A 106 26.47 1.19 -13.95
CA GLN A 106 26.72 2.23 -12.94
C GLN A 106 26.39 1.71 -11.55
N VAL A 107 27.34 1.81 -10.62
CA VAL A 107 27.16 1.54 -9.19
C VAL A 107 27.72 2.71 -8.41
N LEU A 108 26.87 3.44 -7.71
CA LEU A 108 27.26 4.59 -6.90
C LEU A 108 27.18 4.24 -5.42
N ARG A 109 28.10 4.81 -4.64
CA ARG A 109 28.06 4.75 -3.18
C ARG A 109 27.81 6.13 -2.61
N TYR A 110 26.74 6.26 -1.87
CA TYR A 110 26.45 7.41 -1.02
C TYR A 110 27.10 7.22 0.36
N ALA A 111 27.67 8.29 0.94
CA ALA A 111 28.17 8.33 2.30
C ALA A 111 27.48 9.45 3.10
N ARG A 112 26.90 9.09 4.26
CA ARG A 112 26.14 10.02 5.12
C ARG A 112 27.01 11.06 5.81
N GLU A 113 28.26 10.72 6.10
CA GLU A 113 29.19 11.59 6.86
C GLU A 113 29.38 12.96 6.22
N ASP A 114 29.47 12.98 4.89
CA ASP A 114 29.77 14.19 4.10
C ASP A 114 28.81 14.40 2.92
N TYR A 115 27.76 13.60 2.83
CA TYR A 115 26.79 13.57 1.72
C TYR A 115 27.44 13.32 0.35
N SER A 116 28.61 12.71 0.33
CA SER A 116 29.32 12.44 -0.92
C SER A 116 28.73 11.26 -1.67
N VAL A 117 28.82 11.34 -2.99
CA VAL A 117 28.51 10.25 -3.92
C VAL A 117 29.76 9.93 -4.72
N THR A 118 30.16 8.67 -4.72
CA THR A 118 31.36 8.19 -5.41
C THR A 118 31.03 6.99 -6.26
N ASP A 119 31.78 6.80 -7.35
CA ASP A 119 31.70 5.57 -8.13
C ASP A 119 32.23 4.39 -7.30
N ALA A 120 31.42 3.38 -7.11
CA ALA A 120 31.77 2.14 -6.45
C ALA A 120 31.90 0.98 -7.43
N GLY A 121 31.50 1.15 -8.67
CA GLY A 121 31.62 0.17 -9.75
C GLY A 121 33.01 0.11 -10.32
N GLY A 122 33.64 1.27 -10.58
CA GLY A 122 34.99 1.38 -11.11
C GLY A 122 35.23 0.48 -12.31
N ASP A 123 36.37 -0.24 -12.29
CA ASP A 123 36.76 -1.21 -13.32
C ASP A 123 36.15 -2.61 -13.14
N LEU A 124 35.08 -2.74 -12.35
CA LEU A 124 34.43 -4.02 -12.04
C LEU A 124 33.59 -4.55 -13.20
N GLU A 125 33.21 -5.83 -13.13
CA GLU A 125 32.59 -6.62 -14.20
C GLU A 125 31.12 -6.23 -14.57
N PHE A 126 30.64 -5.03 -14.25
CA PHE A 126 29.28 -4.60 -14.56
C PHE A 126 29.10 -4.01 -15.98
N ASN A 127 30.09 -4.09 -16.82
CA ASN A 127 30.20 -3.40 -18.13
C ASN A 127 28.91 -3.44 -18.95
N GLN A 128 28.34 -2.26 -19.22
CA GLN A 128 27.23 -1.99 -20.15
C GLN A 128 25.92 -2.75 -19.84
N ILE A 129 25.83 -3.41 -18.68
CA ILE A 129 24.62 -4.09 -18.26
C ILE A 129 23.75 -3.09 -17.52
N ARG A 130 22.50 -3.02 -17.89
CA ARG A 130 21.52 -2.28 -17.10
C ARG A 130 21.31 -3.02 -15.78
N LEU A 131 21.74 -2.41 -14.68
CA LEU A 131 21.46 -2.89 -13.34
C LEU A 131 20.07 -2.43 -12.93
N THR A 132 19.29 -3.31 -12.31
CA THR A 132 17.84 -3.11 -12.10
C THR A 132 17.42 -3.30 -10.67
N ALA A 133 18.26 -3.90 -9.82
CA ALA A 133 17.97 -4.12 -8.42
C ALA A 133 19.24 -4.15 -7.58
N VAL A 134 19.17 -3.70 -6.34
CA VAL A 134 20.25 -3.85 -5.35
C VAL A 134 19.64 -4.02 -3.97
N ALA A 135 20.22 -4.93 -3.16
CA ALA A 135 19.82 -5.09 -1.76
C ALA A 135 21.02 -5.51 -0.90
N TRP A 136 21.11 -4.96 0.31
CA TRP A 136 22.08 -5.40 1.30
C TRP A 136 21.54 -6.60 2.08
N ASN A 137 22.42 -7.58 2.35
CA ASN A 137 22.04 -8.63 3.29
C ASN A 137 21.84 -8.05 4.71
N SER A 138 21.09 -8.75 5.55
CA SER A 138 20.73 -8.29 6.90
C SER A 138 21.93 -7.92 7.78
N GLY A 139 23.08 -8.53 7.54
CA GLY A 139 24.33 -8.24 8.27
C GLY A 139 25.15 -7.09 7.67
N GLY A 140 24.77 -6.52 6.52
CA GLY A 140 25.51 -5.47 5.84
C GLY A 140 26.87 -5.89 5.27
N SER A 141 27.19 -7.19 5.28
CA SER A 141 28.49 -7.69 4.82
C SER A 141 28.58 -7.85 3.30
N TRP A 142 27.43 -8.01 2.62
CA TRP A 142 27.29 -8.17 1.19
C TRP A 142 26.09 -7.41 0.66
N ALA A 143 26.27 -6.79 -0.50
CA ALA A 143 25.15 -6.33 -1.34
C ALA A 143 24.97 -7.30 -2.51
N TYR A 144 23.74 -7.53 -2.91
CA TYR A 144 23.37 -8.27 -4.12
C TYR A 144 22.91 -7.29 -5.18
N ILE A 145 23.41 -7.43 -6.41
CA ILE A 145 23.12 -6.54 -7.52
C ILE A 145 22.57 -7.36 -8.67
N GLY A 146 21.36 -7.06 -9.09
CA GLY A 146 20.66 -7.69 -10.21
C GLY A 146 20.67 -6.81 -11.45
N GLY A 147 20.64 -7.42 -12.62
CA GLY A 147 20.62 -6.70 -13.89
C GLY A 147 19.83 -7.41 -14.97
N SER A 148 19.85 -6.84 -16.17
CA SER A 148 19.24 -7.44 -17.37
C SER A 148 19.86 -8.82 -17.68
N ASP A 149 19.14 -9.62 -18.45
CA ASP A 149 19.55 -10.97 -18.87
C ASP A 149 19.91 -11.92 -17.72
N GLY A 150 19.29 -11.72 -16.55
CA GLY A 150 19.48 -12.56 -15.37
C GLY A 150 20.83 -12.41 -14.69
N TRP A 151 21.60 -11.39 -15.03
CA TRP A 151 22.86 -11.14 -14.36
C TRP A 151 22.63 -10.84 -12.88
N LEU A 152 23.42 -11.48 -12.01
CA LEU A 152 23.31 -11.34 -10.56
C LEU A 152 24.70 -11.47 -9.92
N TRP A 153 25.08 -10.47 -9.15
CA TRP A 153 26.36 -10.39 -8.45
C TRP A 153 26.17 -10.20 -6.95
N ARG A 154 27.21 -10.54 -6.21
CA ARG A 154 27.41 -10.08 -4.83
C ARG A 154 28.61 -9.17 -4.76
N MET A 155 28.52 -8.13 -3.97
CA MET A 155 29.54 -7.10 -3.81
C MET A 155 29.79 -6.81 -2.32
N ARG A 156 31.05 -6.55 -1.96
CA ARG A 156 31.43 -6.05 -0.63
C ARG A 156 32.61 -5.12 -0.70
N ALA A 157 32.86 -4.36 0.37
CA ALA A 157 34.09 -3.61 0.51
C ALA A 157 35.31 -4.56 0.62
N ALA A 158 36.34 -4.30 -0.16
CA ALA A 158 37.62 -5.03 -0.10
C ALA A 158 38.52 -4.44 0.98
N ALA A 159 39.50 -5.22 1.42
CA ALA A 159 40.43 -4.83 2.48
C ALA A 159 41.38 -3.67 2.08
N ASP A 160 41.57 -3.45 0.79
CA ASP A 160 42.38 -2.37 0.20
C ASP A 160 41.60 -1.06 0.00
N GLY A 161 40.33 -1.01 0.40
CA GLY A 161 39.45 0.14 0.24
C GLY A 161 38.66 0.17 -1.08
N GLY A 162 38.91 -0.81 -1.98
CA GLY A 162 38.11 -1.01 -3.19
C GLY A 162 36.86 -1.84 -2.94
N ALA A 163 36.32 -2.45 -4.01
CA ALA A 163 35.24 -3.37 -3.95
C ALA A 163 35.59 -4.77 -4.49
N GLU A 164 35.06 -5.79 -3.88
CA GLU A 164 35.15 -7.18 -4.29
C GLU A 164 33.81 -7.63 -4.85
N VAL A 165 33.79 -8.14 -6.09
CA VAL A 165 32.58 -8.55 -6.80
C VAL A 165 32.71 -9.98 -7.28
N HIS A 166 31.65 -10.76 -7.08
CA HIS A 166 31.57 -12.14 -7.55
C HIS A 166 30.23 -12.42 -8.21
N LEU A 167 30.26 -13.10 -9.35
CA LEU A 167 29.07 -13.57 -10.02
C LEU A 167 28.38 -14.68 -9.19
N ILE A 168 27.06 -14.61 -9.04
CA ILE A 168 26.27 -15.65 -8.39
C ILE A 168 25.95 -16.76 -9.39
N GLN A 169 26.13 -18.00 -8.94
CA GLN A 169 25.78 -19.19 -9.73
C GLN A 169 24.29 -19.48 -9.67
N GLY A 170 23.76 -20.15 -10.70
CA GLY A 170 22.35 -20.51 -10.78
C GLY A 170 21.44 -19.39 -11.28
N ARG A 171 22.01 -18.31 -11.83
CA ARG A 171 21.26 -17.20 -12.41
C ARG A 171 20.28 -17.66 -13.49
N GLY A 172 19.19 -16.90 -13.67
CA GLY A 172 18.22 -17.06 -14.75
C GLY A 172 18.70 -16.52 -16.10
N ALA A 173 17.77 -16.28 -16.98
CA ALA A 173 18.01 -15.77 -18.32
C ALA A 173 17.24 -14.46 -18.61
N SER A 174 16.33 -14.04 -17.73
CA SER A 174 15.57 -12.82 -17.90
C SER A 174 15.89 -11.79 -16.80
N ASP A 175 15.53 -10.54 -17.04
CA ASP A 175 15.87 -9.41 -16.17
C ASP A 175 15.46 -9.68 -14.71
N ILE A 176 16.36 -9.40 -13.80
CA ILE A 176 16.07 -9.31 -12.37
C ILE A 176 15.27 -8.03 -12.15
N THR A 177 14.13 -8.11 -11.49
CA THR A 177 13.22 -6.98 -11.30
C THR A 177 13.21 -6.43 -9.89
N GLY A 178 13.56 -7.25 -8.91
CA GLY A 178 13.65 -6.85 -7.51
C GLY A 178 14.52 -7.81 -6.72
N ILE A 179 15.15 -7.30 -5.69
CA ILE A 179 15.88 -8.06 -4.68
C ILE A 179 15.58 -7.43 -3.33
N ASP A 180 15.18 -8.22 -2.35
CA ASP A 180 15.11 -7.74 -0.97
C ASP A 180 15.54 -8.82 0.01
N CYS A 181 16.22 -8.41 1.08
CA CYS A 181 16.80 -9.30 2.05
C CYS A 181 16.06 -9.24 3.38
N HIS A 182 15.64 -10.41 3.86
CA HIS A 182 14.89 -10.48 5.09
C HIS A 182 15.75 -10.03 6.29
N PRO A 183 15.28 -9.10 7.13
CA PRO A 183 16.10 -8.49 8.19
C PRO A 183 16.57 -9.48 9.27
N SER A 184 15.81 -10.57 9.51
CA SER A 184 16.11 -11.55 10.56
C SER A 184 16.58 -12.91 10.04
N VAL A 185 16.43 -13.18 8.74
CA VAL A 185 16.84 -14.43 8.09
C VAL A 185 17.97 -14.12 7.14
N MET A 186 19.06 -14.88 7.17
CA MET A 186 20.18 -14.68 6.24
C MET A 186 19.85 -15.24 4.85
N ALA A 187 18.79 -14.70 4.25
CA ALA A 187 18.32 -15.04 2.92
C ALA A 187 17.71 -13.79 2.25
N CYS A 188 17.88 -13.71 0.94
CA CYS A 188 17.30 -12.64 0.12
C CYS A 188 16.40 -13.26 -0.93
N VAL A 189 15.26 -12.62 -1.20
CA VAL A 189 14.35 -13.01 -2.28
C VAL A 189 14.71 -12.22 -3.52
N VAL A 190 14.70 -12.89 -4.65
CA VAL A 190 14.97 -12.34 -5.99
C VAL A 190 13.75 -12.58 -6.86
N THR A 191 13.31 -11.55 -7.56
CA THR A 191 12.27 -11.65 -8.60
C THR A 191 12.87 -11.43 -9.97
N SER A 192 12.36 -12.15 -10.95
CA SER A 192 12.75 -12.03 -12.35
C SER A 192 11.53 -11.91 -13.24
N LEU A 193 11.68 -11.20 -14.34
CA LEU A 193 10.58 -10.93 -15.28
C LEU A 193 9.92 -12.22 -15.80
N VAL A 194 10.67 -13.32 -15.95
CA VAL A 194 10.15 -14.60 -16.48
C VAL A 194 10.62 -15.82 -15.69
N ASP A 195 11.85 -15.80 -15.13
CA ASP A 195 12.42 -16.97 -14.46
C ASP A 195 11.69 -17.35 -13.16
N GLY A 196 10.99 -16.35 -12.56
CA GLY A 196 10.17 -16.59 -11.37
C GLY A 196 10.73 -15.92 -10.13
N ILE A 197 10.53 -16.56 -8.99
CA ILE A 197 10.97 -16.14 -7.66
C ILE A 197 12.06 -17.10 -7.20
N GLY A 198 13.20 -16.53 -6.81
CA GLY A 198 14.34 -17.25 -6.29
C GLY A 198 14.76 -16.78 -4.89
N ILE A 199 15.60 -17.55 -4.24
CA ILE A 199 16.19 -17.21 -2.94
C ILE A 199 17.71 -17.34 -3.03
N ILE A 200 18.41 -16.33 -2.55
CA ILE A 200 19.85 -16.37 -2.29
C ILE A 200 20.02 -16.75 -0.82
N ASP A 201 20.72 -17.84 -0.56
CA ASP A 201 21.00 -18.30 0.79
C ASP A 201 22.25 -17.63 1.40
N ARG A 202 22.57 -17.99 2.65
CA ARG A 202 23.76 -17.53 3.36
C ARG A 202 25.10 -17.90 2.71
N ASP A 203 25.10 -18.96 1.86
CA ASP A 203 26.27 -19.42 1.13
C ASP A 203 26.35 -18.77 -0.27
N HIS A 204 25.47 -17.76 -0.52
CA HIS A 204 25.36 -17.01 -1.76
C HIS A 204 24.98 -17.86 -2.98
N THR A 205 24.19 -18.89 -2.77
CA THR A 205 23.67 -19.73 -3.84
C THR A 205 22.21 -19.34 -4.13
N LEU A 206 21.87 -19.17 -5.40
CA LEU A 206 20.52 -18.86 -5.86
C LEU A 206 19.76 -20.17 -6.15
N TYR A 207 18.57 -20.27 -5.60
CA TYR A 207 17.61 -21.35 -5.84
C TYR A 207 16.31 -20.75 -6.37
N TRP A 208 15.91 -21.12 -7.59
CA TRP A 208 14.59 -20.78 -8.14
C TRP A 208 13.53 -21.70 -7.54
N LEU A 209 12.49 -21.11 -6.93
CA LEU A 209 11.45 -21.85 -6.20
C LEU A 209 10.18 -22.05 -7.02
N GLY A 210 9.75 -21.04 -7.76
CA GLY A 210 8.48 -21.09 -8.50
C GLY A 210 8.09 -19.75 -9.10
N GLY A 211 6.83 -19.65 -9.56
CA GLY A 211 6.34 -18.41 -10.18
C GLY A 211 6.92 -18.12 -11.56
N THR A 212 7.45 -19.16 -12.25
CA THR A 212 7.98 -19.02 -13.62
C THR A 212 6.88 -18.62 -14.60
N GLY A 213 7.19 -17.67 -15.47
CA GLY A 213 6.28 -17.19 -16.50
C GLY A 213 5.33 -16.06 -16.06
N TYR A 214 5.35 -15.68 -14.80
CA TYR A 214 4.68 -14.45 -14.33
C TYR A 214 5.62 -13.26 -14.46
N PRO A 215 5.12 -12.07 -14.90
CA PRO A 215 5.94 -10.86 -15.04
C PRO A 215 6.13 -10.18 -13.67
N TRP A 216 7.02 -10.73 -12.86
CA TRP A 216 7.32 -10.17 -11.53
C TRP A 216 7.87 -8.76 -11.66
N SER A 217 7.37 -7.86 -10.84
CA SER A 217 7.74 -6.44 -10.86
C SER A 217 8.69 -6.07 -9.73
N ASP A 218 8.45 -6.61 -8.52
CA ASP A 218 9.24 -6.24 -7.35
C ASP A 218 8.98 -7.19 -6.17
N VAL A 219 9.75 -7.03 -5.07
CA VAL A 219 9.64 -7.81 -3.83
C VAL A 219 10.01 -6.98 -2.62
N VAL A 220 9.36 -7.24 -1.50
CA VAL A 220 9.70 -6.66 -0.20
C VAL A 220 9.67 -7.72 0.89
N CYS A 221 10.62 -7.63 1.83
CA CYS A 221 10.67 -8.44 3.04
C CYS A 221 10.41 -7.55 4.25
N PRO A 222 9.16 -7.48 4.76
CA PRO A 222 8.81 -6.61 5.87
C PRO A 222 9.62 -6.92 7.13
N THR A 223 9.84 -5.91 7.95
CA THR A 223 10.47 -6.05 9.28
C THR A 223 9.49 -6.66 10.27
N SER A 224 9.13 -7.91 10.09
CA SER A 224 8.18 -8.58 10.94
C SER A 224 8.84 -9.71 11.74
N GLU A 225 8.09 -10.26 12.69
CA GLU A 225 8.47 -11.51 13.37
C GLU A 225 8.29 -12.73 12.43
N MET A 226 7.61 -12.54 11.30
CA MET A 226 7.36 -13.59 10.30
C MET A 226 8.56 -13.73 9.38
N THR A 227 8.92 -14.96 9.03
CA THR A 227 10.00 -15.26 8.07
C THR A 227 9.45 -15.27 6.64
N GLU A 228 8.85 -14.17 6.21
CA GLU A 228 8.10 -14.08 4.98
C GLU A 228 8.39 -12.80 4.20
N CYS A 229 8.35 -12.91 2.87
CA CYS A 229 8.45 -11.80 1.94
C CYS A 229 7.24 -11.80 1.01
N VAL A 230 6.99 -10.67 0.38
CA VAL A 230 5.89 -10.47 -0.58
C VAL A 230 6.47 -10.02 -1.90
N ALA A 231 6.19 -10.76 -2.97
CA ALA A 231 6.50 -10.35 -4.33
C ALA A 231 5.22 -10.06 -5.11
N VAL A 232 5.29 -9.11 -6.04
CA VAL A 232 4.16 -8.69 -6.87
C VAL A 232 4.49 -8.79 -8.35
N SER A 233 3.48 -9.12 -9.17
CA SER A 233 3.62 -9.22 -10.61
C SER A 233 2.69 -8.26 -11.35
N ALA A 234 3.10 -7.80 -12.52
CA ALA A 234 2.33 -6.85 -13.32
C ALA A 234 0.92 -7.38 -13.70
N ASP A 235 0.72 -8.68 -13.76
CA ASP A 235 -0.59 -9.32 -14.01
C ASP A 235 -1.42 -9.52 -12.73
N ARG A 236 -1.09 -8.78 -11.65
CA ARG A 236 -1.82 -8.73 -10.37
C ARG A 236 -1.76 -10.01 -9.54
N ASN A 237 -0.68 -10.77 -9.66
CA ASN A 237 -0.41 -11.82 -8.69
C ASN A 237 0.42 -11.28 -7.52
N ILE A 238 0.11 -11.75 -6.35
CA ILE A 238 0.89 -11.57 -5.13
C ILE A 238 1.44 -12.93 -4.75
N ALA A 239 2.75 -13.00 -4.51
CA ALA A 239 3.39 -14.19 -3.99
C ALA A 239 3.79 -13.96 -2.54
N ARG A 240 3.30 -14.82 -1.65
CA ARG A 240 3.83 -14.96 -0.30
C ARG A 240 4.97 -15.97 -0.34
N VAL A 241 6.15 -15.52 0.04
CA VAL A 241 7.39 -16.32 0.06
C VAL A 241 7.74 -16.62 1.51
N THR A 242 7.52 -17.84 1.97
CA THR A 242 7.87 -18.27 3.32
C THR A 242 9.29 -18.82 3.33
N LEU A 243 10.20 -18.13 4.02
CA LEU A 243 11.62 -18.47 4.07
C LEU A 243 11.90 -19.58 5.07
N ASN A 244 12.65 -20.58 4.63
CA ASN A 244 13.22 -21.58 5.52
C ASN A 244 14.67 -21.18 5.85
N ALA A 245 14.91 -20.78 7.11
CA ALA A 245 16.21 -20.31 7.57
C ALA A 245 17.31 -21.40 7.53
N ASP A 246 16.94 -22.67 7.68
CA ASP A 246 17.89 -23.78 7.72
C ASP A 246 18.26 -24.27 6.32
N VAL A 247 17.28 -24.32 5.41
CA VAL A 247 17.45 -24.85 4.04
C VAL A 247 16.66 -23.98 3.06
N ALA A 248 17.30 -22.95 2.53
CA ALA A 248 16.66 -21.96 1.64
C ALA A 248 15.94 -22.57 0.43
N SER A 249 16.47 -23.64 -0.14
CA SER A 249 15.85 -24.36 -1.28
C SER A 249 14.53 -25.05 -0.97
N THR A 250 14.14 -25.14 0.31
CA THR A 250 12.86 -25.71 0.76
C THR A 250 11.85 -24.64 1.17
N SER A 251 12.14 -23.38 0.94
CA SER A 251 11.20 -22.28 1.10
C SER A 251 9.99 -22.45 0.20
N ASP A 252 8.84 -21.92 0.58
CA ASP A 252 7.56 -22.08 -0.12
C ASP A 252 7.10 -20.77 -0.78
N VAL A 253 6.49 -20.90 -1.96
CA VAL A 253 5.91 -19.77 -2.71
C VAL A 253 4.45 -20.03 -2.94
N ARG A 254 3.58 -19.17 -2.39
CA ARG A 254 2.13 -19.25 -2.57
C ARG A 254 1.63 -18.06 -3.33
N LEU A 255 0.90 -18.32 -4.41
CA LEU A 255 0.38 -17.31 -5.31
C LEU A 255 -1.10 -17.03 -5.02
N VAL A 256 -1.46 -15.76 -5.02
CA VAL A 256 -2.84 -15.27 -4.96
C VAL A 256 -3.03 -14.22 -6.05
N GLN A 257 -4.04 -14.40 -6.89
CA GLN A 257 -4.41 -13.40 -7.89
C GLN A 257 -5.42 -12.42 -7.30
N VAL A 258 -5.15 -11.13 -7.43
CA VAL A 258 -6.08 -10.06 -7.06
C VAL A 258 -6.96 -9.73 -8.26
N THR A 259 -8.25 -10.02 -8.15
CA THR A 259 -9.21 -9.90 -9.28
C THR A 259 -9.98 -8.57 -9.30
N ASP A 260 -10.15 -7.94 -8.13
CA ASP A 260 -11.06 -6.81 -7.95
C ASP A 260 -10.35 -5.44 -8.07
N VAL A 261 -9.20 -5.42 -8.76
CA VAL A 261 -8.39 -4.22 -9.00
C VAL A 261 -8.23 -3.99 -10.50
N GLU A 262 -8.46 -2.76 -10.92
CA GLU A 262 -8.17 -2.32 -12.29
C GLU A 262 -6.69 -1.88 -12.39
N GLY A 263 -6.07 -2.12 -13.55
CA GLY A 263 -4.68 -1.77 -13.80
C GLY A 263 -3.70 -2.94 -13.62
N TYR A 264 -2.42 -2.61 -13.40
CA TYR A 264 -1.34 -3.57 -13.21
C TYR A 264 -0.39 -3.11 -12.09
N PHE A 265 0.29 -4.06 -11.44
CA PHE A 265 1.22 -3.75 -10.36
C PHE A 265 2.59 -3.36 -10.90
N THR A 266 3.14 -2.27 -10.38
CA THR A 266 4.43 -1.71 -10.83
C THR A 266 5.55 -1.82 -9.80
N GLY A 267 5.23 -2.03 -8.54
CA GLY A 267 6.19 -2.16 -7.45
C GLY A 267 5.50 -2.37 -6.11
N ILE A 268 6.30 -2.49 -5.08
CA ILE A 268 5.84 -2.67 -3.70
C ILE A 268 6.83 -2.02 -2.73
N SER A 269 6.35 -1.47 -1.64
CA SER A 269 7.20 -0.98 -0.54
C SER A 269 6.70 -1.45 0.81
N HIS A 270 7.58 -1.53 1.78
CA HIS A 270 7.22 -1.74 3.17
C HIS A 270 6.55 -0.49 3.74
N GLN A 271 5.42 -0.66 4.42
CA GLN A 271 4.69 0.44 5.07
C GLN A 271 4.98 0.48 6.58
N SER A 272 4.59 -0.56 7.28
CA SER A 272 4.81 -0.70 8.73
C SER A 272 4.47 -2.13 9.18
N ASP A 273 5.18 -2.67 10.13
CA ASP A 273 4.97 -4.01 10.66
C ASP A 273 4.85 -5.07 9.53
N ASP A 274 3.71 -5.76 9.45
CA ASP A 274 3.41 -6.76 8.42
C ASP A 274 2.73 -6.17 7.17
N ARG A 275 2.64 -4.83 7.03
CA ARG A 275 1.92 -4.16 5.95
C ARG A 275 2.85 -3.62 4.88
N SER A 276 2.45 -3.82 3.65
CA SER A 276 3.14 -3.32 2.46
C SER A 276 2.16 -2.59 1.54
N LEU A 277 2.64 -1.60 0.80
CA LEU A 277 1.88 -0.87 -0.21
C LEU A 277 2.30 -1.31 -1.60
N ILE A 278 1.35 -1.83 -2.36
CA ILE A 278 1.51 -2.25 -3.75
C ILE A 278 1.10 -1.08 -4.65
N TYR A 279 1.95 -0.72 -5.59
CA TYR A 279 1.71 0.36 -6.55
C TYR A 279 0.89 -0.16 -7.72
N VAL A 280 -0.19 0.56 -8.05
CA VAL A 280 -1.11 0.21 -9.13
C VAL A 280 -1.05 1.28 -10.21
N ALA A 281 -0.74 0.91 -11.44
CA ALA A 281 -0.84 1.82 -12.57
C ALA A 281 -2.29 1.87 -13.11
N PRO A 282 -2.78 3.05 -13.56
CA PRO A 282 -2.06 4.29 -13.76
C PRO A 282 -1.68 5.01 -12.47
N PHE A 283 -2.52 5.00 -11.43
CA PHE A 283 -2.27 5.59 -10.12
C PHE A 283 -3.18 4.94 -9.08
N GLY A 284 -2.60 4.39 -8.04
CA GLY A 284 -3.35 3.79 -6.94
C GLY A 284 -2.44 2.99 -6.01
N LEU A 285 -2.96 2.66 -4.83
CA LEU A 285 -2.28 1.86 -3.83
C LEU A 285 -3.21 0.78 -3.29
N ILE A 286 -2.65 -0.40 -3.09
CA ILE A 286 -3.27 -1.50 -2.36
C ILE A 286 -2.43 -1.77 -1.12
N GLU A 287 -3.04 -1.83 0.04
CA GLU A 287 -2.40 -2.35 1.24
C GLU A 287 -2.51 -3.88 1.23
N HIS A 288 -1.37 -4.55 1.41
CA HIS A 288 -1.31 -5.97 1.66
C HIS A 288 -0.82 -6.21 3.08
N ASP A 289 -1.66 -6.86 3.89
CA ASP A 289 -1.35 -7.28 5.25
C ASP A 289 -0.93 -8.74 5.23
N LEU A 290 0.34 -8.99 5.52
CA LEU A 290 0.95 -10.31 5.49
C LEU A 290 0.40 -11.22 6.60
N SER A 291 0.12 -10.66 7.79
CA SER A 291 -0.41 -11.41 8.94
C SER A 291 -1.84 -11.87 8.70
N LEU A 292 -2.66 -11.03 8.09
CA LEU A 292 -4.04 -11.35 7.69
C LEU A 292 -4.12 -12.09 6.35
N ASN A 293 -3.02 -12.09 5.58
CA ASN A 293 -2.97 -12.59 4.19
C ASN A 293 -4.12 -12.02 3.34
N SER A 294 -4.29 -10.71 3.40
CA SER A 294 -5.40 -10.01 2.75
C SER A 294 -4.92 -8.69 2.14
N SER A 295 -5.60 -8.28 1.07
CA SER A 295 -5.29 -7.05 0.35
C SER A 295 -6.52 -6.15 0.33
N PHE A 296 -6.32 -4.86 0.54
CA PHE A 296 -7.38 -3.86 0.61
C PHE A 296 -7.04 -2.67 -0.29
N PRO A 297 -8.02 -2.08 -1.01
CA PRO A 297 -7.82 -0.81 -1.67
C PRO A 297 -7.40 0.25 -0.64
N TRP A 298 -6.19 0.79 -0.79
CA TRP A 298 -5.67 1.84 0.09
C TRP A 298 -5.98 3.22 -0.45
N LEU A 299 -5.71 3.40 -1.75
CA LEU A 299 -6.04 4.59 -2.52
C LEU A 299 -6.47 4.17 -3.93
N GLU A 300 -7.70 4.47 -4.29
CA GLU A 300 -8.23 4.22 -5.64
C GLU A 300 -7.92 5.39 -6.57
N ASN A 301 -7.70 5.13 -7.84
CA ASN A 301 -7.41 6.17 -8.84
C ASN A 301 -8.57 7.19 -8.97
N SER A 302 -9.81 6.74 -8.87
CA SER A 302 -11.00 7.60 -8.88
C SER A 302 -10.97 8.66 -7.78
N ASP A 303 -10.63 8.22 -6.56
CA ASP A 303 -10.56 9.10 -5.39
C ASP A 303 -9.35 10.02 -5.46
N ALA A 304 -8.20 9.52 -5.97
CA ALA A 304 -7.02 10.34 -6.19
C ALA A 304 -7.26 11.50 -7.16
N VAL A 305 -8.09 11.30 -8.19
CA VAL A 305 -8.51 12.35 -9.11
C VAL A 305 -9.39 13.39 -8.41
N GLU A 306 -10.28 12.95 -7.51
CA GLU A 306 -11.19 13.84 -6.77
C GLU A 306 -10.44 14.79 -5.83
N TYR A 307 -9.29 14.39 -5.27
CA TYR A 307 -8.46 15.26 -4.42
C TYR A 307 -7.77 16.41 -5.16
N ASP A 308 -7.82 16.44 -6.50
CA ASP A 308 -7.30 17.53 -7.37
C ASP A 308 -5.85 17.96 -7.08
N THR A 309 -5.05 17.04 -6.57
CA THR A 309 -3.62 17.29 -6.34
C THR A 309 -2.80 17.29 -7.64
N GLY A 310 -3.37 16.77 -8.73
CA GLY A 310 -2.74 16.67 -10.04
C GLY A 310 -1.71 15.54 -10.16
N VAL A 311 -1.52 14.71 -9.14
CA VAL A 311 -0.54 13.60 -9.17
C VAL A 311 -1.07 12.33 -9.83
N SER A 312 -2.39 12.18 -9.94
CA SER A 312 -3.04 10.98 -10.48
C SER A 312 -2.73 10.66 -11.96
N GLY A 313 -2.14 11.61 -12.68
CA GLY A 313 -1.67 11.42 -14.06
C GLY A 313 -0.24 10.88 -14.18
N SER A 314 0.43 10.61 -13.06
CA SER A 314 1.83 10.20 -12.97
C SER A 314 1.93 8.79 -12.38
N ARG A 315 3.01 8.07 -12.67
CA ARG A 315 3.23 6.73 -12.10
C ARG A 315 3.86 6.85 -10.71
N ILE A 316 3.39 6.05 -9.76
CA ILE A 316 4.01 5.93 -8.44
C ILE A 316 5.33 5.13 -8.59
N VAL A 317 6.42 5.67 -8.05
CA VAL A 317 7.75 5.06 -8.09
C VAL A 317 8.29 4.71 -6.70
N ALA A 318 7.80 5.37 -5.65
CA ALA A 318 8.12 5.03 -4.27
C ALA A 318 7.03 5.51 -3.32
N THR A 319 6.94 4.89 -2.15
CA THR A 319 6.22 5.40 -0.99
C THR A 319 7.05 5.23 0.26
N TRP A 320 6.83 6.08 1.25
CA TRP A 320 7.40 5.88 2.58
C TRP A 320 6.45 6.39 3.66
N SER A 321 6.43 5.70 4.79
CA SER A 321 5.59 6.04 5.92
C SER A 321 6.23 7.13 6.78
N THR A 322 5.40 8.05 7.27
CA THR A 322 5.74 9.00 8.34
C THR A 322 5.10 8.60 9.65
N ASP A 323 4.04 7.81 9.59
CA ASP A 323 3.32 7.21 10.70
C ASP A 323 2.63 5.93 10.20
N ARG A 324 1.94 5.22 11.07
CA ARG A 324 1.30 3.93 10.76
C ARG A 324 0.40 3.97 9.52
N ASP A 325 -0.39 5.03 9.37
CA ASP A 325 -1.40 5.16 8.30
C ASP A 325 -1.20 6.41 7.44
N SER A 326 -0.04 7.07 7.56
CA SER A 326 0.29 8.26 6.79
C SER A 326 1.70 8.20 6.22
N GLY A 327 1.93 8.95 5.16
CA GLY A 327 3.22 8.99 4.49
C GLY A 327 3.19 9.77 3.18
N TRP A 328 4.22 9.56 2.38
CA TRP A 328 4.39 10.23 1.11
C TRP A 328 4.35 9.25 -0.05
N ILE A 329 3.75 9.67 -1.14
CA ILE A 329 3.80 9.02 -2.45
C ILE A 329 4.71 9.86 -3.33
N LEU A 330 5.72 9.24 -3.95
CA LEU A 330 6.59 9.86 -4.95
C LEU A 330 6.19 9.38 -6.34
N THR A 331 6.06 10.32 -7.27
CA THR A 331 5.76 10.03 -8.68
C THR A 331 7.02 10.11 -9.54
N ASP A 332 6.96 9.49 -10.72
CA ASP A 332 8.02 9.52 -11.73
C ASP A 332 8.37 10.95 -12.22
N ARG A 333 7.45 11.90 -12.06
CA ARG A 333 7.70 13.31 -12.42
C ARG A 333 8.38 14.13 -11.33
N GLY A 334 8.56 13.57 -10.13
CA GLY A 334 9.12 14.29 -8.99
C GLY A 334 8.07 15.05 -8.16
N GLU A 335 6.83 14.60 -8.20
CA GLU A 335 5.79 15.12 -7.34
C GLU A 335 5.64 14.23 -6.12
N LEU A 336 5.56 14.83 -4.95
CA LEU A 336 5.27 14.20 -3.68
C LEU A 336 3.87 14.56 -3.23
N ALA A 337 3.07 13.55 -2.87
CA ALA A 337 1.75 13.73 -2.30
C ALA A 337 1.69 13.10 -0.91
N HIS A 338 1.27 13.88 0.09
CA HIS A 338 1.07 13.38 1.44
C HIS A 338 -0.28 12.65 1.52
N TYR A 339 -0.25 11.40 1.95
CA TYR A 339 -1.47 10.64 2.22
C TYR A 339 -1.67 10.44 3.72
N HIS A 340 -2.92 10.49 4.16
CA HIS A 340 -3.33 10.10 5.51
C HIS A 340 -4.83 9.74 5.52
N PRO A 341 -5.33 9.06 6.55
CA PRO A 341 -6.74 8.82 6.71
C PRO A 341 -7.53 10.13 6.72
N PRO A 342 -8.74 10.15 6.15
CA PRO A 342 -9.56 11.35 6.17
C PRO A 342 -9.78 11.80 7.62
N TYR A 343 -9.60 13.08 7.88
CA TYR A 343 -9.89 13.64 9.21
C TYR A 343 -11.36 13.33 9.52
N SER A 344 -11.62 12.55 10.56
CA SER A 344 -12.98 12.36 11.05
C SER A 344 -13.48 13.73 11.52
N ASN A 345 -14.27 14.40 10.69
CA ASN A 345 -14.98 15.58 11.14
C ASN A 345 -15.84 15.14 12.34
N ALA A 346 -15.55 15.69 13.52
CA ALA A 346 -16.32 15.38 14.75
C ALA A 346 -17.84 15.59 14.55
N LEU A 347 -18.22 16.44 13.59
CA LEU A 347 -19.60 16.63 13.13
C LEU A 347 -20.15 15.46 12.31
N GLY A 348 -19.31 14.74 11.53
CA GLY A 348 -19.74 13.53 10.80
C GLY A 348 -20.13 12.42 11.76
N GLY A 349 -19.28 12.11 12.73
CA GLY A 349 -19.59 11.10 13.75
C GLY A 349 -20.84 11.43 14.58
N VAL A 350 -21.09 12.70 14.88
CA VAL A 350 -22.33 13.13 15.57
C VAL A 350 -23.55 12.94 14.68
N LEU A 351 -23.46 13.26 13.38
CA LEU A 351 -24.54 13.02 12.41
C LEU A 351 -24.83 11.55 12.23
N GLU A 352 -23.81 10.70 12.14
CA GLU A 352 -23.96 9.24 12.05
C GLU A 352 -24.66 8.66 13.28
N VAL A 353 -24.29 9.09 14.48
CA VAL A 353 -24.96 8.68 15.72
C VAL A 353 -26.40 9.14 15.74
N TRP A 354 -26.70 10.39 15.29
CA TRP A 354 -28.08 10.86 15.18
C TRP A 354 -28.89 10.07 14.15
N VAL A 355 -28.33 9.71 13.01
CA VAL A 355 -28.99 8.87 12.01
C VAL A 355 -29.24 7.47 12.57
N LEU A 356 -28.29 6.87 13.27
CA LEU A 356 -28.41 5.57 13.94
C LEU A 356 -29.49 5.56 15.02
N ILE A 357 -29.77 6.68 15.67
CA ILE A 357 -30.82 6.82 16.69
C ILE A 357 -32.16 7.21 16.04
N ALA A 358 -32.11 8.15 15.08
CA ALA A 358 -33.35 8.69 14.48
C ALA A 358 -34.11 7.65 13.64
N ILE A 359 -33.38 6.84 12.84
CA ILE A 359 -34.01 5.82 11.99
C ILE A 359 -34.79 4.77 12.81
N PRO A 360 -34.19 4.11 13.84
CA PRO A 360 -34.94 3.18 14.70
C PRO A 360 -36.08 3.86 15.46
N ALA A 361 -35.91 5.10 15.92
CA ALA A 361 -36.97 5.84 16.62
C ALA A 361 -38.17 6.13 15.71
N VAL A 362 -37.91 6.60 14.48
CA VAL A 362 -38.98 6.82 13.49
C VAL A 362 -39.64 5.51 13.10
N THR A 363 -38.89 4.45 12.89
CA THR A 363 -39.40 3.12 12.56
C THR A 363 -40.32 2.59 13.70
N LEU A 364 -39.86 2.76 14.94
CA LEU A 364 -40.66 2.38 16.12
C LEU A 364 -41.98 3.18 16.21
N LEU A 365 -41.93 4.50 15.98
CA LEU A 365 -43.13 5.35 15.96
C LEU A 365 -44.10 4.95 14.84
N VAL A 366 -43.58 4.62 13.66
CA VAL A 366 -44.45 4.14 12.55
C VAL A 366 -45.08 2.80 12.89
N LEU A 367 -44.31 1.84 13.43
CA LEU A 367 -44.82 0.55 13.87
C LEU A 367 -45.86 0.70 14.99
N LEU A 368 -45.64 1.59 15.94
CA LEU A 368 -46.55 1.87 17.04
C LEU A 368 -47.85 2.52 16.52
N SER A 369 -47.76 3.46 15.59
CA SER A 369 -48.94 4.08 14.95
C SER A 369 -49.76 3.05 14.17
N PHE A 370 -49.06 2.13 13.47
CA PHE A 370 -49.69 1.06 12.73
C PHE A 370 -50.39 0.04 13.66
N ALA A 371 -49.72 -0.38 14.74
CA ALA A 371 -50.29 -1.25 15.76
C ALA A 371 -51.53 -0.61 16.44
N LEU A 372 -51.48 0.69 16.72
CA LEU A 372 -52.60 1.45 17.25
C LEU A 372 -53.76 1.53 16.24
N SER A 373 -53.49 1.66 14.94
CA SER A 373 -54.51 1.72 13.90
C SER A 373 -55.27 0.38 13.69
N LEU A 374 -54.57 -0.73 13.90
CA LEU A 374 -55.13 -2.08 13.72
C LEU A 374 -55.90 -2.60 14.93
N SER A 375 -55.67 -2.06 16.12
CA SER A 375 -56.28 -2.55 17.36
C SER A 375 -57.20 -1.52 18.01
N PRO A 376 -58.54 -1.63 17.81
CA PRO A 376 -59.52 -0.72 18.43
C PRO A 376 -59.44 -0.68 19.96
N GLY A 377 -59.02 -1.79 20.59
CA GLY A 377 -58.84 -1.88 22.04
C GLY A 377 -57.62 -1.11 22.55
N LEU A 378 -56.52 -1.12 21.77
CA LEU A 378 -55.29 -0.34 22.06
C LEU A 378 -55.55 1.16 21.84
N GLN A 379 -56.22 1.54 20.76
CA GLN A 379 -56.63 2.93 20.53
C GLN A 379 -57.44 3.50 21.70
N GLN A 380 -58.39 2.73 22.18
CA GLN A 380 -59.22 3.15 23.29
C GLN A 380 -58.43 3.31 24.61
N ARG A 381 -57.49 2.39 24.89
CA ARG A 381 -56.63 2.47 26.07
C ARG A 381 -55.66 3.67 25.95
N PHE A 382 -55.10 3.91 24.77
CA PHE A 382 -54.19 5.04 24.50
C PHE A 382 -54.94 6.37 24.64
N THR A 383 -56.13 6.50 24.07
CA THR A 383 -56.99 7.69 24.21
C THR A 383 -57.38 7.97 25.65
N LEU A 384 -57.68 6.92 26.45
CA LEU A 384 -57.96 7.07 27.86
C LEU A 384 -56.80 7.54 28.69
N ARG A 385 -55.57 7.18 28.29
CA ARG A 385 -54.34 7.57 29.04
C ARG A 385 -53.76 8.92 28.59
N PHE A 386 -53.71 9.17 27.31
CA PHE A 386 -53.00 10.32 26.71
C PHE A 386 -53.91 11.31 25.95
N GLY A 387 -55.15 10.97 25.64
CA GLY A 387 -56.07 11.84 24.91
C GLY A 387 -56.51 13.08 25.69
N THR A 388 -57.05 14.03 24.97
CA THR A 388 -57.63 15.24 25.53
C THR A 388 -58.82 14.95 26.44
N ALA A 389 -59.27 15.89 27.26
CA ALA A 389 -60.38 15.72 28.18
C ALA A 389 -61.68 15.32 27.47
N GLU A 390 -61.89 15.84 26.23
CA GLU A 390 -63.07 15.50 25.42
C GLU A 390 -62.98 14.10 24.83
N GLU A 391 -61.84 13.71 24.30
CA GLU A 391 -61.60 12.36 23.75
C GLU A 391 -61.73 11.28 24.85
N LYS A 392 -61.20 11.56 26.04
CA LYS A 392 -61.39 10.67 27.22
C LYS A 392 -62.86 10.49 27.61
N ARG A 393 -63.61 11.58 27.55
CA ARG A 393 -65.09 11.49 27.82
C ARG A 393 -65.77 10.68 26.74
N ALA A 394 -65.47 10.87 25.48
CA ALA A 394 -66.04 10.09 24.36
C ALA A 394 -65.67 8.60 24.44
N ALA A 395 -64.40 8.26 24.76
CA ALA A 395 -63.97 6.89 24.93
C ALA A 395 -64.66 6.17 26.09
N ARG A 396 -64.85 6.83 27.24
CA ARG A 396 -65.57 6.30 28.37
C ARG A 396 -67.08 6.08 28.06
N ARG A 397 -67.70 6.97 27.26
CA ARG A 397 -69.11 6.77 26.81
C ARG A 397 -69.25 5.54 25.90
N LYS A 398 -68.24 5.30 24.99
CA LYS A 398 -68.23 4.09 24.15
C LYS A 398 -68.07 2.81 24.98
N GLU A 399 -67.23 2.82 25.99
CA GLU A 399 -67.00 1.69 26.90
C GLU A 399 -68.27 1.33 27.68
N ARG A 400 -69.02 2.34 28.24
CA ARG A 400 -70.26 2.13 28.94
C ARG A 400 -71.33 1.54 28.03
N ARG A 401 -71.39 1.97 26.75
CA ARG A 401 -72.34 1.40 25.77
C ARG A 401 -72.01 -0.06 25.38
N LYS A 402 -70.73 -0.47 25.43
CA LYS A 402 -70.32 -1.86 25.19
C LYS A 402 -70.65 -2.81 26.39
N LYS A 403 -70.60 -2.29 27.61
CA LYS A 403 -70.87 -3.08 28.83
C LYS A 403 -72.34 -3.15 29.18
N GLY A 404 -73.17 -2.37 28.50
CA GLY A 404 -74.68 -2.37 28.73
C GLY A 404 -75.43 -3.12 27.63
N LYS A 405 -74.73 -3.85 26.76
CA LYS A 405 -75.27 -4.88 25.87
C LYS A 405 -74.67 -6.24 26.29
#